data_41d3f8174385cacd11c85636a2cbc53f
#
_entry.id   41d3f8174385cacd11c85636a2cbc53f
#
_cell.length_a   1.000
_cell.length_b   1.000
_cell.length_c   1.000
_cell.angle_alpha   90.00
_cell.angle_beta   90.00
_cell.angle_gamma   90.00
#
_symmetry.space_group_name_H-M   'P 1'
#
loop_
_entity.id
_entity.type
_entity.pdbx_description
1 polymer ?
#
loop_
_entity_poly.entity_id
_entity_poly.type
_entity_poly.pdbx_seq_one_letter_code
_entity_poly.pdbx_strand_id
1 'polypeptide(L)'
;MPAGVASAYLYTRETTTQDHQFHARMFWLGEGIIEDPATGSAAAAFAGAVATFDQLPSGTHRFVIEQGFEINRPSLISLEVDVENHALNASRIGGDAVLIARGTLDI
;
A
#
# COMPACT_ATOMS: atom_id res chain seq x y z
N MET A 1 7.48 -3.96 18.77
CA MET A 1 6.14 -3.46 19.04
C MET A 1 5.66 -3.94 20.40
N PRO A 2 5.14 -3.06 21.23
CA PRO A 2 4.60 -3.51 22.51
C PRO A 2 3.49 -4.54 22.32
N ALA A 3 3.37 -5.46 23.24
CA ALA A 3 2.29 -6.44 23.20
C ALA A 3 0.94 -5.71 23.22
N GLY A 4 0.01 -6.15 22.39
CA GLY A 4 -1.31 -5.54 22.30
C GLY A 4 -1.43 -4.39 21.34
N VAL A 5 -0.34 -3.94 20.73
CA VAL A 5 -0.38 -2.94 19.65
C VAL A 5 -0.19 -3.67 18.34
N ALA A 6 -1.15 -3.50 17.42
CA ALA A 6 -1.13 -4.17 16.14
C ALA A 6 -1.62 -3.25 15.05
N SER A 7 -1.18 -3.50 13.84
CA SER A 7 -1.73 -2.91 12.63
C SER A 7 -2.31 -4.00 11.76
N ALA A 8 -3.38 -3.70 11.05
CA ALA A 8 -4.01 -4.65 10.15
C ALA A 8 -4.16 -4.03 8.77
N TYR A 9 -3.66 -4.71 7.76
CA TYR A 9 -3.79 -4.31 6.38
C TYR A 9 -4.69 -5.33 5.68
N LEU A 10 -5.91 -4.93 5.41
CA LEU A 10 -6.92 -5.76 4.77
C LEU A 10 -6.99 -5.42 3.30
N TYR A 11 -7.06 -6.40 2.44
CA TYR A 11 -7.13 -6.16 1.01
C TYR A 11 -8.06 -7.14 0.31
N THR A 12 -8.56 -6.70 -0.84
CA THR A 12 -9.35 -7.52 -1.75
C THR A 12 -8.97 -7.21 -3.18
N ARG A 13 -9.28 -8.12 -4.08
CA ARG A 13 -9.12 -7.90 -5.52
C ARG A 13 -10.31 -7.21 -6.16
N GLU A 14 -11.40 -7.03 -5.41
CA GLU A 14 -12.54 -6.25 -5.87
C GLU A 14 -12.22 -4.77 -5.77
N THR A 15 -12.28 -4.08 -6.88
CA THR A 15 -11.91 -2.67 -6.97
C THR A 15 -13.05 -1.84 -7.57
N THR A 16 -12.97 -0.52 -7.40
CA THR A 16 -14.00 0.38 -7.92
C THR A 16 -13.95 0.54 -9.43
N THR A 17 -12.78 0.29 -10.04
CA THR A 17 -12.60 0.31 -11.49
C THR A 17 -11.75 -0.87 -11.93
N GLN A 18 -11.87 -1.24 -13.21
CA GLN A 18 -11.12 -2.37 -13.76
C GLN A 18 -9.61 -2.11 -13.88
N ASP A 19 -9.21 -0.84 -13.86
CA ASP A 19 -7.81 -0.46 -14.00
C ASP A 19 -7.02 -0.62 -12.70
N HIS A 20 -7.71 -0.86 -11.60
CA HIS A 20 -7.08 -1.05 -10.29
C HIS A 20 -7.05 -2.54 -9.94
N GLN A 21 -6.02 -2.98 -9.25
CA GLN A 21 -5.82 -4.39 -8.96
C GLN A 21 -6.22 -4.77 -7.54
N PHE A 22 -6.09 -3.85 -6.59
CA PHE A 22 -6.37 -4.13 -5.19
C PHE A 22 -7.12 -2.97 -4.55
N HIS A 23 -7.96 -3.31 -3.58
CA HIS A 23 -8.61 -2.35 -2.70
C HIS A 23 -8.22 -2.70 -1.27
N ALA A 24 -7.69 -1.75 -0.52
CA ALA A 24 -7.10 -2.01 0.78
C ALA A 24 -7.63 -1.05 1.84
N ARG A 25 -7.56 -1.50 3.08
CA ARG A 25 -7.83 -0.69 4.27
C ARG A 25 -6.75 -0.96 5.29
N MET A 26 -6.24 0.08 5.91
CA MET A 26 -5.20 -0.02 6.93
C MET A 26 -5.72 0.52 8.25
N PHE A 27 -5.65 -0.31 9.27
CA PHE A 27 -6.10 0.04 10.61
C PHE A 27 -4.92 -0.01 11.59
N TRP A 28 -4.84 1.00 12.42
CA TRP A 28 -3.93 1.01 13.55
C TRP A 28 -4.71 0.74 14.82
N LEU A 29 -4.31 -0.29 15.55
CA LEU A 29 -5.00 -0.78 16.74
C LEU A 29 -4.18 -0.43 17.98
N GLY A 30 -4.16 0.84 18.33
CA GLY A 30 -3.50 1.33 19.53
C GLY A 30 -4.54 1.68 20.59
N GLU A 31 -4.62 2.96 20.94
CA GLU A 31 -5.64 3.49 21.85
C GLU A 31 -6.94 3.74 21.08
N GLY A 32 -7.54 2.67 20.55
CA GLY A 32 -8.70 2.73 19.68
C GLY A 32 -8.34 2.26 18.28
N ILE A 33 -9.30 2.30 17.39
CA ILE A 33 -9.12 1.88 15.99
C ILE A 33 -9.09 3.13 15.12
N ILE A 34 -7.97 3.33 14.42
CA ILE A 34 -7.79 4.44 13.50
C ILE A 34 -7.52 3.86 12.11
N GLU A 35 -8.27 4.32 11.13
CA GLU A 35 -8.03 3.94 9.74
C GLU A 35 -7.16 5.00 9.05
N ASP A 36 -6.09 4.55 8.43
CA ASP A 36 -5.16 5.42 7.69
C ASP A 36 -5.62 5.54 6.23
N PRO A 37 -5.68 6.74 5.65
CA PRO A 37 -6.12 6.92 4.28
C PRO A 37 -5.11 6.46 3.22
N ALA A 38 -3.82 6.48 3.54
CA ALA A 38 -2.79 6.09 2.59
C ALA A 38 -1.55 5.63 3.33
N THR A 39 -1.16 4.37 3.12
CA THR A 39 -0.06 3.77 3.87
C THR A 39 0.98 3.18 2.92
N GLY A 40 2.00 3.97 2.59
CA GLY A 40 3.06 3.55 1.68
C GLY A 40 3.89 2.41 2.25
N SER A 41 4.20 2.44 3.56
CA SER A 41 4.99 1.39 4.19
C SER A 41 4.27 0.03 4.18
N ALA A 42 2.96 0.04 4.38
CA ALA A 42 2.18 -1.20 4.30
C ALA A 42 2.09 -1.71 2.86
N ALA A 43 1.96 -0.81 1.89
CA ALA A 43 1.97 -1.20 0.48
C ALA A 43 3.31 -1.81 0.08
N ALA A 44 4.42 -1.28 0.59
CA ALA A 44 5.74 -1.85 0.35
C ALA A 44 5.86 -3.26 0.95
N ALA A 45 5.35 -3.46 2.15
CA ALA A 45 5.30 -4.79 2.78
C ALA A 45 4.38 -5.74 2.03
N PHE A 46 3.27 -5.22 1.49
CA PHE A 46 2.31 -5.99 0.70
C PHE A 46 2.94 -6.58 -0.57
N ALA A 47 3.96 -5.93 -1.10
CA ALA A 47 4.69 -6.41 -2.28
C ALA A 47 5.19 -7.85 -2.09
N GLY A 48 5.71 -8.15 -0.90
CA GLY A 48 6.18 -9.50 -0.59
C GLY A 48 5.05 -10.52 -0.61
N ALA A 49 3.88 -10.16 -0.07
CA ALA A 49 2.71 -11.03 -0.08
C ALA A 49 2.23 -11.31 -1.51
N VAL A 50 2.14 -10.26 -2.34
CA VAL A 50 1.71 -10.41 -3.73
C VAL A 50 2.67 -11.31 -4.49
N ALA A 51 3.97 -11.08 -4.36
CA ALA A 51 4.98 -11.89 -5.04
C ALA A 51 4.89 -13.36 -4.65
N THR A 52 4.63 -13.63 -3.36
CA THR A 52 4.56 -15.00 -2.84
C THR A 52 3.25 -15.70 -3.23
N PHE A 53 2.11 -15.05 -2.95
CA PHE A 53 0.81 -15.71 -3.13
C PHE A 53 0.37 -15.76 -4.59
N ASP A 54 0.72 -14.77 -5.38
CA ASP A 54 0.36 -14.75 -6.80
C ASP A 54 1.36 -15.48 -7.68
N GLN A 55 2.48 -15.94 -7.11
CA GLN A 55 3.53 -16.66 -7.84
C GLN A 55 3.90 -15.94 -9.14
N LEU A 56 4.22 -14.65 -9.01
CA LEU A 56 4.48 -13.82 -10.17
C LEU A 56 5.68 -14.33 -10.96
N PRO A 57 5.60 -14.34 -12.30
CA PRO A 57 6.74 -14.68 -13.12
C PRO A 57 7.84 -13.63 -13.03
N SER A 58 9.06 -14.00 -13.43
CA SER A 58 10.16 -13.06 -13.47
C SER A 58 9.82 -11.87 -14.35
N GLY A 59 10.19 -10.67 -13.90
CA GLY A 59 9.90 -9.43 -14.58
C GLY A 59 9.41 -8.36 -13.65
N THR A 60 9.00 -7.25 -14.23
CA THR A 60 8.45 -6.11 -13.50
C THR A 60 6.94 -6.12 -13.62
N HIS A 61 6.25 -6.02 -12.48
CA HIS A 61 4.79 -6.00 -12.40
C HIS A 61 4.33 -4.72 -11.72
N ARG A 62 3.25 -4.15 -12.22
CA ARG A 62 2.68 -2.91 -11.70
C ARG A 62 1.25 -3.13 -11.24
N PHE A 63 0.94 -2.58 -10.09
CA PHE A 63 -0.38 -2.66 -9.47
C PHE A 63 -0.80 -1.29 -8.98
N VAL A 64 -2.10 -1.03 -9.03
CA VAL A 64 -2.70 0.14 -8.40
C VAL A 64 -3.55 -0.33 -7.24
N ILE A 65 -3.28 0.22 -6.07
CA ILE A 65 -3.97 -0.11 -4.82
C ILE A 65 -4.86 1.06 -4.44
N GLU A 66 -6.15 0.79 -4.27
CA GLU A 66 -7.10 1.75 -3.73
C GLU A 66 -7.05 1.70 -2.22
N GLN A 67 -6.97 2.85 -1.57
CA GLN A 67 -7.02 2.94 -0.11
C GLN A 67 -7.70 4.24 0.32
N GLY A 68 -8.39 4.20 1.46
CA GLY A 68 -9.00 5.39 2.05
C GLY A 68 -10.39 5.72 1.50
N PHE A 69 -10.94 4.88 0.64
CA PHE A 69 -12.22 5.13 -0.01
C PHE A 69 -13.36 5.13 1.02
N GLU A 70 -13.31 4.22 2.00
CA GLU A 70 -14.36 4.07 3.00
C GLU A 70 -14.43 5.23 3.98
N ILE A 71 -13.37 6.01 4.10
CA ILE A 71 -13.33 7.19 4.97
C ILE A 71 -13.32 8.49 4.18
N ASN A 72 -13.76 8.45 2.92
CA ASN A 72 -13.85 9.60 2.03
C ASN A 72 -12.51 10.32 1.82
N ARG A 73 -11.42 9.58 1.92
CA ARG A 73 -10.06 10.07 1.66
C ARG A 73 -9.40 9.18 0.61
N PRO A 74 -9.99 9.07 -0.60
CA PRO A 74 -9.50 8.11 -1.59
C PRO A 74 -8.08 8.44 -2.02
N SER A 75 -7.24 7.41 -2.04
CA SER A 75 -5.91 7.49 -2.59
C SER A 75 -5.65 6.30 -3.51
N LEU A 76 -4.76 6.51 -4.48
CA LEU A 76 -4.27 5.47 -5.36
C LEU A 76 -2.78 5.34 -5.14
N ILE A 77 -2.35 4.16 -4.76
CA ILE A 77 -0.95 3.87 -4.51
C ILE A 77 -0.45 2.98 -5.64
N SER A 78 0.59 3.44 -6.31
CA SER A 78 1.24 2.65 -7.35
C SER A 78 2.28 1.74 -6.71
N LEU A 79 2.16 0.45 -6.95
CA LEU A 79 3.13 -0.54 -6.50
C LEU A 79 3.77 -1.18 -7.72
N GLU A 80 5.10 -1.14 -7.76
CA GLU A 80 5.87 -1.81 -8.81
C GLU A 80 6.79 -2.80 -8.14
N VAL A 81 6.78 -4.05 -8.62
CA VAL A 81 7.61 -5.12 -8.06
C VAL A 81 8.46 -5.74 -9.15
N ASP A 82 9.72 -5.99 -8.82
CA ASP A 82 10.63 -6.76 -9.65
C ASP A 82 10.76 -8.14 -9.04
N VAL A 83 10.47 -9.16 -9.83
CA VAL A 83 10.50 -10.55 -9.41
C VAL A 83 11.53 -11.30 -10.24
N GLU A 84 12.31 -12.15 -9.57
CA GLU A 84 13.27 -13.04 -10.21
C GLU A 84 13.16 -14.43 -9.58
N ASN A 85 12.89 -15.44 -10.39
CA ASN A 85 12.70 -16.82 -9.94
C ASN A 85 11.69 -16.94 -8.79
N HIS A 86 10.54 -16.25 -8.93
CA HIS A 86 9.46 -16.20 -7.96
C HIS A 86 9.81 -15.51 -6.63
N ALA A 87 10.98 -14.87 -6.56
CA ALA A 87 11.40 -14.13 -5.38
C ALA A 87 11.33 -12.62 -5.66
N LEU A 88 10.85 -11.87 -4.67
CA LEU A 88 10.83 -10.41 -4.76
C LEU A 88 12.26 -9.87 -4.70
N ASN A 89 12.67 -9.17 -5.74
CA ASN A 89 13.98 -8.58 -5.84
C ASN A 89 13.98 -7.10 -5.44
N ALA A 90 12.95 -6.38 -5.82
CA ALA A 90 12.80 -4.96 -5.47
C ALA A 90 11.33 -4.56 -5.53
N SER A 91 10.97 -3.53 -4.77
CA SER A 91 9.65 -2.93 -4.86
C SER A 91 9.77 -1.41 -4.80
N ARG A 92 8.87 -0.74 -5.48
CA ARG A 92 8.79 0.72 -5.52
C ARG A 92 7.34 1.12 -5.32
N ILE A 93 7.14 2.15 -4.51
CA ILE A 93 5.81 2.71 -4.30
C ILE A 93 5.80 4.16 -4.76
N GLY A 94 4.66 4.61 -5.23
CA GLY A 94 4.48 5.99 -5.67
C GLY A 94 3.02 6.39 -5.58
N GLY A 95 2.76 7.65 -5.85
CA GLY A 95 1.43 8.20 -5.84
C GLY A 95 1.48 9.67 -6.25
N ASP A 96 0.31 10.25 -6.39
CA ASP A 96 0.18 11.67 -6.69
C ASP A 96 0.17 12.46 -5.40
N ALA A 97 0.65 13.70 -5.47
CA ALA A 97 0.67 14.61 -4.33
C ALA A 97 0.29 16.00 -4.78
N VAL A 98 -0.33 16.74 -3.86
CA VAL A 98 -0.71 18.12 -4.08
C VAL A 98 0.09 18.99 -3.12
N LEU A 99 0.73 20.02 -3.64
CA LEU A 99 1.48 20.97 -2.82
C LEU A 99 0.49 21.81 -2.01
N ILE A 100 0.52 21.67 -0.68
CA ILE A 100 -0.36 22.38 0.23
C ILE A 100 0.39 23.48 0.94
N ALA A 101 1.64 23.24 1.32
CA ALA A 101 2.44 24.19 2.08
C ALA A 101 3.91 24.08 1.69
N ARG A 102 4.64 25.17 1.83
CA ARG A 102 6.07 25.23 1.57
C ARG A 102 6.75 25.99 2.70
N GLY A 103 7.84 25.47 3.20
CA GLY A 103 8.58 26.08 4.27
C GLY A 103 10.03 25.68 4.25
N THR A 104 10.81 26.29 5.14
CA THR A 104 12.25 26.01 5.27
C THR A 104 12.54 25.61 6.71
N LEU A 105 13.36 24.58 6.87
CA LEU A 105 13.86 24.15 8.18
C LEU A 105 15.34 24.51 8.29
N ASP A 106 15.70 25.19 9.37
CA ASP A 106 17.08 25.47 9.71
C ASP A 106 17.57 24.37 10.66
N ILE A 107 18.46 23.54 10.14
CA ILE A 107 18.98 22.40 10.91
C ILE A 107 20.43 22.66 11.29
#